data_ba0fe9c0c4385a7d38a24e84114d4ef0
#
_entry.id   ba0fe9c0c4385a7d38a24e84114d4ef0
#
_cell.length_a   1.000
_cell.length_b   1.000
_cell.length_c   1.000
_cell.angle_alpha   90.00
_cell.angle_beta   90.00
_cell.angle_gamma   90.00
#
_symmetry.space_group_name_H-M   'P 1'
#
loop_
_entity.id
_entity.type
_entity.pdbx_description
1 polymer ?
#
loop_
_entity_poly.entity_id
_entity_poly.type
_entity_poly.pdbx_seq_one_letter_code
_entity_poly.pdbx_strand_id
1 'polypeptide(L)'
;MPLFCRKQRLLVGFAALWMLAGCAGLAQPQAGTGPEMVYAISGSHELLRLEAAQPSRVIERKPLTGLAPGDALIGIDFRVARGVLYALSRSGQLYRVDRANGVLSPVGAVTVALPLDGAVIGFDFNPTVDRIRVVNDNGDNLRLHPDTGAAVDGDANAPGWQPDGRLAYDAADMNTGKVPR
;
A
#
# COMPACT_ATOMS: atom_id res chain seq x y z
N MET A 1 78.56 12.78 55.09
CA MET A 1 78.68 12.68 53.61
C MET A 1 77.42 12.04 53.08
N PRO A 2 76.50 12.79 52.50
CA PRO A 2 75.32 12.19 51.89
C PRO A 2 75.47 12.10 50.37
N LEU A 3 75.17 10.93 49.82
CA LEU A 3 75.05 10.72 48.39
C LEU A 3 73.67 11.19 47.89
N PHE A 4 73.73 12.11 46.95
CA PHE A 4 72.51 12.54 46.18
C PHE A 4 72.15 11.51 45.13
N CYS A 5 70.97 10.87 45.25
CA CYS A 5 70.41 10.01 44.21
C CYS A 5 69.40 10.84 43.38
N ARG A 6 69.77 11.12 42.15
CA ARG A 6 68.99 11.91 41.18
C ARG A 6 67.91 11.02 40.54
N LYS A 7 66.65 11.23 40.91
CA LYS A 7 65.52 10.54 40.24
C LYS A 7 65.25 11.15 38.88
N GLN A 8 65.44 10.32 37.84
CA GLN A 8 65.10 10.63 36.47
C GLN A 8 63.60 10.41 36.30
N ARG A 9 62.86 11.47 35.94
CA ARG A 9 61.42 11.41 35.63
C ARG A 9 61.25 11.02 34.17
N LEU A 10 60.70 9.82 33.94
CA LEU A 10 60.27 9.37 32.63
C LEU A 10 58.94 10.07 32.33
N LEU A 11 58.91 10.92 31.32
CA LEU A 11 57.71 11.49 30.76
C LEU A 11 57.11 10.45 29.80
N VAL A 12 56.05 9.76 30.25
CA VAL A 12 55.20 8.91 29.38
C VAL A 12 54.27 9.82 28.63
N GLY A 13 54.53 10.00 27.33
CA GLY A 13 53.64 10.73 26.45
C GLY A 13 52.39 9.88 26.15
N PHE A 14 51.22 10.34 26.58
CA PHE A 14 49.94 9.79 26.19
C PHE A 14 49.62 10.23 24.76
N ALA A 15 49.80 9.35 23.80
CA ALA A 15 49.29 9.54 22.45
C ALA A 15 47.78 9.29 22.49
N ALA A 16 46.99 10.35 22.43
CA ALA A 16 45.51 10.26 22.25
C ALA A 16 45.20 9.81 20.81
N LEU A 17 44.84 8.55 20.70
CA LEU A 17 44.33 7.97 19.45
C LEU A 17 42.89 8.45 19.23
N TRP A 18 42.67 9.43 18.36
CA TRP A 18 41.33 9.87 17.93
C TRP A 18 40.77 8.81 16.99
N MET A 19 39.87 8.00 17.52
CA MET A 19 39.02 7.15 16.68
C MET A 19 38.01 8.03 15.93
N LEU A 20 38.21 8.25 14.64
CA LEU A 20 37.20 8.76 13.74
C LEU A 20 36.12 7.69 13.62
N ALA A 21 35.05 7.80 14.42
CA ALA A 21 33.84 7.05 14.19
C ALA A 21 33.20 7.57 12.89
N GLY A 22 33.52 6.90 11.78
CA GLY A 22 32.85 7.10 10.51
C GLY A 22 31.37 6.76 10.70
N CYS A 23 30.49 7.76 10.63
CA CYS A 23 29.05 7.52 10.43
C CYS A 23 28.90 6.81 9.08
N ALA A 24 28.76 5.49 9.10
CA ALA A 24 28.22 4.75 7.98
C ALA A 24 26.78 5.24 7.81
N GLY A 25 26.58 6.24 6.98
CA GLY A 25 25.26 6.63 6.55
C GLY A 25 24.58 5.40 5.96
N LEU A 26 23.48 4.98 6.57
CA LEU A 26 22.61 3.96 5.99
C LEU A 26 22.21 4.50 4.61
N ALA A 27 22.74 3.88 3.55
CA ALA A 27 22.35 4.18 2.20
C ALA A 27 20.83 3.97 2.12
N GLN A 28 20.09 5.06 2.00
CA GLN A 28 18.68 4.97 1.66
C GLN A 28 18.59 4.23 0.31
N PRO A 29 17.67 3.27 0.15
CA PRO A 29 17.46 2.66 -1.15
C PRO A 29 17.16 3.78 -2.13
N GLN A 30 18.06 4.00 -3.09
CA GLN A 30 17.84 4.95 -4.18
C GLN A 30 16.60 4.46 -4.93
N ALA A 31 15.59 5.32 -5.02
CA ALA A 31 14.49 5.11 -5.95
C ALA A 31 15.09 4.80 -7.32
N GLY A 32 14.63 3.71 -7.95
CA GLY A 32 15.18 3.23 -9.20
C GLY A 32 15.26 4.37 -10.23
N THR A 33 16.39 4.52 -10.91
CA THR A 33 16.64 5.57 -11.89
C THR A 33 15.84 5.39 -13.19
N GLY A 34 14.94 4.41 -13.24
CA GLY A 34 14.05 4.15 -14.38
C GLY A 34 12.76 4.99 -14.34
N PRO A 35 12.06 5.09 -15.48
CA PRO A 35 10.79 5.80 -15.53
C PRO A 35 9.77 5.14 -14.59
N GLU A 36 9.04 5.97 -13.86
CA GLU A 36 7.96 5.50 -12.99
C GLU A 36 6.80 4.96 -13.82
N MET A 37 6.37 3.74 -13.52
CA MET A 37 5.29 3.04 -14.23
C MET A 37 3.99 3.08 -13.45
N VAL A 38 2.91 3.42 -14.14
CA VAL A 38 1.54 3.39 -13.63
C VAL A 38 0.78 2.26 -14.29
N TYR A 39 -0.07 1.59 -13.54
CA TYR A 39 -1.01 0.60 -14.04
C TYR A 39 -2.44 1.13 -13.95
N ALA A 40 -3.23 0.85 -14.96
CA ALA A 40 -4.64 1.20 -15.04
C ALA A 40 -5.44 0.03 -15.64
N ILE A 41 -6.75 0.02 -15.41
CA ILE A 41 -7.68 -0.90 -16.09
C ILE A 41 -8.53 -0.09 -17.05
N SER A 42 -8.63 -0.55 -18.31
CA SER A 42 -9.57 0.02 -19.29
C SER A 42 -10.98 -0.50 -19.06
N GLY A 43 -11.98 0.21 -19.61
CA GLY A 43 -13.37 -0.25 -19.61
C GLY A 43 -13.59 -1.56 -20.39
N SER A 44 -12.64 -1.99 -21.23
CA SER A 44 -12.63 -3.27 -21.92
C SER A 44 -11.89 -4.38 -21.15
N HIS A 45 -11.61 -4.17 -19.87
CA HIS A 45 -10.87 -5.09 -18.99
C HIS A 45 -9.48 -5.44 -19.53
N GLU A 46 -8.72 -4.42 -19.94
CA GLU A 46 -7.29 -4.56 -20.24
C GLU A 46 -6.47 -3.95 -19.13
N LEU A 47 -5.38 -4.60 -18.74
CA LEU A 47 -4.34 -4.00 -17.92
C LEU A 47 -3.47 -3.11 -18.82
N LEU A 48 -3.44 -1.83 -18.52
CA LEU A 48 -2.61 -0.83 -19.19
C LEU A 48 -1.37 -0.56 -18.35
N ARG A 49 -0.21 -0.47 -19.00
CA ARG A 49 1.01 0.04 -18.39
C ARG A 49 1.39 1.36 -19.07
N LEU A 50 1.57 2.38 -18.26
CA LEU A 50 1.80 3.76 -18.67
C LEU A 50 3.08 4.27 -18.00
N GLU A 51 3.74 5.22 -18.62
CA GLU A 51 4.80 5.99 -17.98
C GLU A 51 4.20 7.21 -17.28
N ALA A 52 4.51 7.40 -15.99
CA ALA A 52 3.92 8.48 -15.18
C ALA A 52 4.18 9.88 -15.78
N ALA A 53 5.35 10.08 -16.37
CA ALA A 53 5.72 11.34 -17.05
C ALA A 53 4.94 11.58 -18.34
N GLN A 54 4.36 10.54 -18.96
CA GLN A 54 3.62 10.60 -20.24
C GLN A 54 2.34 9.72 -20.16
N PRO A 55 1.35 10.07 -19.35
CA PRO A 55 0.20 9.19 -19.08
C PRO A 55 -0.72 8.98 -20.30
N SER A 56 -0.62 9.81 -21.32
CA SER A 56 -1.32 9.62 -22.60
C SER A 56 -0.71 8.52 -23.47
N ARG A 57 0.54 8.11 -23.16
CA ARG A 57 1.27 7.08 -23.89
C ARG A 57 1.11 5.72 -23.21
N VAL A 58 0.26 4.87 -23.77
CA VAL A 58 0.17 3.47 -23.33
C VAL A 58 1.36 2.69 -23.88
N ILE A 59 2.19 2.16 -22.98
CA ILE A 59 3.37 1.37 -23.32
C ILE A 59 2.98 -0.08 -23.62
N GLU A 60 2.01 -0.61 -22.86
CA GLU A 60 1.57 -1.99 -22.99
C GLU A 60 0.07 -2.11 -22.69
N ARG A 61 -0.61 -2.96 -23.44
CA ARG A 61 -2.01 -3.37 -23.20
C ARG A 61 -2.05 -4.89 -23.09
N LYS A 62 -2.76 -5.37 -22.10
CA LYS A 62 -2.85 -6.81 -21.84
C LYS A 62 -4.28 -7.17 -21.46
N PRO A 63 -4.98 -8.02 -22.20
CA PRO A 63 -6.30 -8.49 -21.82
C PRO A 63 -6.25 -9.14 -20.44
N LEU A 64 -7.20 -8.82 -19.58
CA LEU A 64 -7.38 -9.49 -18.30
C LEU A 64 -8.32 -10.69 -18.51
N THR A 65 -7.92 -11.84 -17.98
CA THR A 65 -8.66 -13.11 -18.08
C THR A 65 -8.91 -13.69 -16.68
N GLY A 66 -9.96 -14.51 -16.55
CA GLY A 66 -10.33 -15.11 -15.26
C GLY A 66 -11.34 -14.31 -14.44
N LEU A 67 -11.85 -13.18 -14.97
CA LEU A 67 -12.99 -12.49 -14.38
C LEU A 67 -14.27 -13.33 -14.59
N ALA A 68 -15.15 -13.35 -13.59
CA ALA A 68 -16.42 -14.04 -13.68
C ALA A 68 -17.29 -13.40 -14.80
N PRO A 69 -18.06 -14.20 -15.55
CA PRO A 69 -18.95 -13.68 -16.61
C PRO A 69 -19.92 -12.63 -16.05
N GLY A 70 -19.99 -11.49 -16.72
CA GLY A 70 -20.88 -10.39 -16.35
C GLY A 70 -20.40 -9.52 -15.18
N ASP A 71 -19.25 -9.84 -14.58
CA ASP A 71 -18.64 -9.02 -13.53
C ASP A 71 -17.75 -7.92 -14.14
N ALA A 72 -17.39 -6.92 -13.34
CA ALA A 72 -16.55 -5.81 -13.75
C ALA A 72 -15.52 -5.47 -12.66
N LEU A 73 -14.29 -5.17 -13.06
CA LEU A 73 -13.28 -4.66 -12.13
C LEU A 73 -13.57 -3.20 -11.81
N ILE A 74 -13.49 -2.84 -10.54
CA ILE A 74 -13.82 -1.51 -10.01
C ILE A 74 -12.65 -0.82 -9.30
N GLY A 75 -11.56 -1.52 -9.03
CA GLY A 75 -10.37 -0.93 -8.42
C GLY A 75 -9.16 -1.82 -8.57
N ILE A 76 -7.98 -1.21 -8.61
CA ILE A 76 -6.69 -1.89 -8.56
C ILE A 76 -5.74 -1.12 -7.66
N ASP A 77 -4.90 -1.85 -6.95
CA ASP A 77 -3.78 -1.25 -6.22
C ASP A 77 -2.70 -2.28 -5.88
N PHE A 78 -1.52 -1.78 -5.57
CA PHE A 78 -0.37 -2.60 -5.16
C PHE A 78 -0.33 -2.83 -3.66
N ARG A 79 -0.24 -4.10 -3.26
CA ARG A 79 0.28 -4.46 -1.94
C ARG A 79 1.79 -4.25 -1.96
N VAL A 80 2.24 -3.03 -1.66
CA VAL A 80 3.63 -2.58 -1.83
C VAL A 80 4.62 -3.50 -1.12
N ALA A 81 4.31 -3.95 0.09
CA ALA A 81 5.17 -4.84 0.88
C ALA A 81 5.50 -6.17 0.17
N ARG A 82 4.72 -6.58 -0.82
CA ARG A 82 4.88 -7.83 -1.57
C ARG A 82 5.04 -7.63 -3.08
N GLY A 83 4.91 -6.40 -3.58
CA GLY A 83 5.00 -6.08 -5.01
C GLY A 83 3.90 -6.74 -5.87
N VAL A 84 2.77 -7.12 -5.26
CA VAL A 84 1.66 -7.81 -5.91
C VAL A 84 0.54 -6.84 -6.22
N LEU A 85 0.08 -6.83 -7.47
CA LEU A 85 -1.08 -6.05 -7.89
C LEU A 85 -2.35 -6.83 -7.57
N TYR A 86 -3.32 -6.15 -6.97
CA TYR A 86 -4.65 -6.68 -6.67
C TYR A 86 -5.71 -5.92 -7.44
N ALA A 87 -6.83 -6.58 -7.69
CA ALA A 87 -8.02 -5.97 -8.25
C ALA A 87 -9.26 -6.41 -7.47
N LEU A 88 -10.25 -5.51 -7.35
CA LEU A 88 -11.56 -5.80 -6.78
C LEU A 88 -12.60 -5.76 -7.89
N SER A 89 -13.50 -6.75 -7.91
CA SER A 89 -14.64 -6.73 -8.81
C SER A 89 -15.92 -6.19 -8.15
N ARG A 90 -16.90 -5.86 -8.98
CA ARG A 90 -18.20 -5.34 -8.54
C ARG A 90 -18.97 -6.35 -7.67
N SER A 91 -18.79 -7.63 -7.90
CA SER A 91 -19.35 -8.69 -7.05
C SER A 91 -18.68 -8.80 -5.68
N GLY A 92 -17.60 -8.06 -5.42
CA GLY A 92 -16.83 -8.12 -4.18
C GLY A 92 -15.72 -9.16 -4.19
N GLN A 93 -15.48 -9.84 -5.30
CA GLN A 93 -14.37 -10.80 -5.41
C GLN A 93 -13.03 -10.05 -5.55
N LEU A 94 -12.09 -10.37 -4.64
CA LEU A 94 -10.72 -9.90 -4.72
C LEU A 94 -9.90 -10.84 -5.61
N TYR A 95 -9.02 -10.27 -6.43
CA TYR A 95 -8.12 -11.00 -7.32
C TYR A 95 -6.68 -10.55 -7.12
N ARG A 96 -5.72 -11.48 -7.31
CA ARG A 96 -4.34 -11.14 -7.64
C ARG A 96 -4.23 -11.04 -9.15
N VAL A 97 -3.50 -10.03 -9.62
CA VAL A 97 -3.30 -9.78 -11.06
C VAL A 97 -1.88 -10.21 -11.44
N ASP A 98 -1.76 -11.19 -12.31
CA ASP A 98 -0.48 -11.51 -12.94
C ASP A 98 -0.18 -10.47 -14.04
N ARG A 99 0.73 -9.57 -13.75
CA ARG A 99 1.14 -8.50 -14.67
C ARG A 99 1.86 -9.00 -15.93
N ALA A 100 2.40 -10.24 -15.89
CA ALA A 100 3.11 -10.82 -17.04
C ALA A 100 2.15 -11.31 -18.13
N ASN A 101 1.01 -11.88 -17.73
CA ASN A 101 0.07 -12.53 -18.66
C ASN A 101 -1.39 -12.03 -18.57
N GLY A 102 -1.72 -11.17 -17.59
CA GLY A 102 -3.07 -10.63 -17.42
C GLY A 102 -4.06 -11.60 -16.74
N VAL A 103 -3.56 -12.68 -16.12
CA VAL A 103 -4.44 -13.64 -15.44
C VAL A 103 -4.87 -13.10 -14.08
N LEU A 104 -6.18 -13.16 -13.83
CA LEU A 104 -6.80 -12.87 -12.53
C LEU A 104 -6.95 -14.19 -11.75
N SER A 105 -6.34 -14.24 -10.56
CA SER A 105 -6.46 -15.37 -9.65
C SER A 105 -7.30 -14.93 -8.43
N PRO A 106 -8.46 -15.56 -8.16
CA PRO A 106 -9.32 -15.17 -7.06
C PRO A 106 -8.61 -15.38 -5.71
N VAL A 107 -8.87 -14.49 -4.76
CA VAL A 107 -8.37 -14.55 -3.39
C VAL A 107 -9.53 -14.86 -2.47
N GLY A 108 -9.54 -16.06 -1.91
CA GLY A 108 -10.63 -16.53 -1.06
C GLY A 108 -11.97 -16.59 -1.80
N ALA A 109 -13.05 -16.57 -1.04
CA ALA A 109 -14.41 -16.50 -1.54
C ALA A 109 -15.11 -15.25 -0.99
N VAL A 110 -16.06 -14.71 -1.74
CA VAL A 110 -16.95 -13.65 -1.24
C VAL A 110 -17.82 -14.24 -0.12
N THR A 111 -17.59 -13.79 1.10
CA THR A 111 -18.29 -14.32 2.27
C THR A 111 -19.45 -13.43 2.72
N VAL A 112 -19.42 -12.16 2.36
CA VAL A 112 -20.47 -11.17 2.64
C VAL A 112 -20.68 -10.29 1.42
N ALA A 113 -21.93 -9.86 1.21
CA ALA A 113 -22.23 -8.86 0.20
C ALA A 113 -21.63 -7.52 0.64
N LEU A 114 -20.73 -6.96 -0.16
CA LEU A 114 -20.16 -5.64 0.09
C LEU A 114 -21.07 -4.56 -0.52
N PRO A 115 -21.28 -3.41 0.15
CA PRO A 115 -22.02 -2.29 -0.41
C PRO A 115 -21.18 -1.57 -1.48
N LEU A 116 -21.09 -2.16 -2.68
CA LEU A 116 -20.30 -1.65 -3.81
C LEU A 116 -21.20 -1.00 -4.88
N ASP A 117 -22.36 -0.49 -4.51
CA ASP A 117 -23.37 0.08 -5.39
C ASP A 117 -23.13 1.56 -5.74
N GLY A 118 -22.14 2.20 -5.13
CA GLY A 118 -21.72 3.56 -5.46
C GLY A 118 -21.24 3.71 -6.90
N ALA A 119 -21.37 4.93 -7.45
CA ALA A 119 -20.85 5.28 -8.78
C ALA A 119 -19.32 5.40 -8.80
N VAL A 120 -18.76 5.84 -7.66
CA VAL A 120 -17.31 6.00 -7.47
C VAL A 120 -16.87 5.08 -6.34
N ILE A 121 -15.86 4.28 -6.62
CA ILE A 121 -15.25 3.36 -5.65
C ILE A 121 -13.77 3.72 -5.49
N GLY A 122 -13.32 3.93 -4.25
CA GLY A 122 -11.92 4.00 -3.88
C GLY A 122 -11.45 2.63 -3.37
N PHE A 123 -10.30 2.20 -3.86
CA PHE A 123 -9.67 0.93 -3.50
C PHE A 123 -8.18 1.16 -3.29
N ASP A 124 -7.69 0.97 -2.06
CA ASP A 124 -6.33 1.34 -1.68
C ASP A 124 -5.76 0.41 -0.60
N PHE A 125 -4.48 0.10 -0.69
CA PHE A 125 -3.77 -0.63 0.34
C PHE A 125 -3.22 0.31 1.41
N ASN A 126 -3.64 0.11 2.65
CA ASN A 126 -2.98 0.74 3.79
C ASN A 126 -1.73 -0.10 4.18
N PRO A 127 -0.51 0.37 3.87
CA PRO A 127 0.71 -0.40 4.12
C PRO A 127 1.05 -0.54 5.60
N THR A 128 0.53 0.34 6.46
CA THR A 128 0.81 0.33 7.90
C THR A 128 0.17 -0.87 8.61
N VAL A 129 -1.04 -1.23 8.19
CA VAL A 129 -1.81 -2.33 8.82
C VAL A 129 -2.04 -3.50 7.87
N ASP A 130 -1.52 -3.42 6.65
CA ASP A 130 -1.65 -4.43 5.59
C ASP A 130 -3.11 -4.85 5.38
N ARG A 131 -3.97 -3.86 5.14
CA ARG A 131 -5.40 -4.03 4.84
C ARG A 131 -5.76 -3.23 3.60
N ILE A 132 -6.75 -3.71 2.88
CA ILE A 132 -7.33 -2.99 1.77
C ILE A 132 -8.47 -2.13 2.31
N ARG A 133 -8.45 -0.84 2.00
CA ARG A 133 -9.55 0.08 2.24
C ARG A 133 -10.42 0.14 0.98
N VAL A 134 -11.73 0.01 1.15
CA VAL A 134 -12.72 0.22 0.10
C VAL A 134 -13.72 1.25 0.58
N VAL A 135 -13.92 2.28 -0.20
CA VAL A 135 -14.87 3.36 0.10
C VAL A 135 -15.71 3.66 -1.12
N ASN A 136 -16.87 4.28 -0.95
CA ASN A 136 -17.70 4.73 -2.05
C ASN A 136 -18.27 6.12 -1.82
N ASP A 137 -18.89 6.69 -2.85
CA ASP A 137 -19.53 8.01 -2.82
C ASP A 137 -20.86 8.02 -2.05
N ASN A 138 -21.34 6.88 -1.58
CA ASN A 138 -22.42 6.79 -0.60
C ASN A 138 -21.92 6.95 0.85
N GLY A 139 -20.58 6.98 1.05
CA GLY A 139 -19.93 7.10 2.35
C GLY A 139 -19.68 5.77 3.04
N ASP A 140 -19.88 4.64 2.36
CA ASP A 140 -19.55 3.34 2.92
C ASP A 140 -18.03 3.18 2.99
N ASN A 141 -17.58 2.49 4.01
CA ASN A 141 -16.18 2.40 4.38
C ASN A 141 -15.90 0.99 4.92
N LEU A 142 -15.07 0.26 4.21
CA LEU A 142 -14.82 -1.16 4.44
C LEU A 142 -13.33 -1.44 4.52
N ARG A 143 -13.00 -2.54 5.17
CA ARG A 143 -11.65 -3.13 5.10
C ARG A 143 -11.74 -4.57 4.63
N LEU A 144 -10.78 -4.97 3.76
CA LEU A 144 -10.63 -6.36 3.35
C LEU A 144 -9.28 -6.91 3.79
N HIS A 145 -9.25 -8.21 4.07
CA HIS A 145 -8.02 -8.93 4.35
C HIS A 145 -7.38 -9.39 3.03
N PRO A 146 -6.13 -8.99 2.72
CA PRO A 146 -5.54 -9.23 1.40
C PRO A 146 -5.22 -10.70 1.10
N ASP A 147 -5.08 -11.54 2.12
CA ASP A 147 -4.76 -12.95 1.91
C ASP A 147 -6.00 -13.86 1.82
N THR A 148 -7.13 -13.40 2.34
CA THR A 148 -8.38 -14.19 2.37
C THR A 148 -9.52 -13.57 1.58
N GLY A 149 -9.42 -12.28 1.19
CA GLY A 149 -10.51 -11.53 0.57
C GLY A 149 -11.67 -11.21 1.53
N ALA A 150 -11.63 -11.70 2.76
CA ALA A 150 -12.71 -11.51 3.72
C ALA A 150 -12.84 -10.04 4.16
N ALA A 151 -14.08 -9.60 4.33
CA ALA A 151 -14.35 -8.32 4.98
C ALA A 151 -13.92 -8.37 6.46
N VAL A 152 -13.25 -7.31 6.91
CA VAL A 152 -12.84 -7.15 8.30
C VAL A 152 -14.00 -6.53 9.07
N ASP A 153 -14.36 -7.13 10.21
CA ASP A 153 -15.41 -6.62 11.06
C ASP A 153 -15.00 -5.27 11.68
N GLY A 154 -15.87 -4.29 11.57
CA GLY A 154 -15.69 -2.94 12.10
C GLY A 154 -16.09 -2.82 13.58
N ASP A 155 -16.95 -3.71 14.07
CA ASP A 155 -17.40 -3.75 15.49
C ASP A 155 -17.56 -5.18 15.97
N ALA A 156 -16.51 -5.73 16.55
CA ALA A 156 -16.50 -7.09 17.10
C ALA A 156 -17.46 -7.32 18.29
N ASN A 157 -18.09 -6.28 18.84
CA ASN A 157 -19.08 -6.38 19.91
C ASN A 157 -20.52 -6.50 19.38
N ALA A 158 -20.73 -6.19 18.10
CA ALA A 158 -22.03 -6.35 17.45
C ALA A 158 -22.16 -7.75 16.81
N PRO A 159 -23.34 -8.37 16.82
CA PRO A 159 -23.52 -9.67 16.15
C PRO A 159 -23.45 -9.53 14.63
N GLY A 160 -22.74 -10.45 13.96
CA GLY A 160 -22.54 -10.45 12.52
C GLY A 160 -21.43 -9.48 12.08
N TRP A 161 -21.15 -9.44 10.78
CA TRP A 161 -20.16 -8.52 10.24
C TRP A 161 -20.73 -7.10 10.14
N GLN A 162 -19.92 -6.12 10.55
CA GLN A 162 -20.23 -4.71 10.46
C GLN A 162 -19.19 -3.98 9.57
N PRO A 163 -19.60 -3.03 8.71
CA PRO A 163 -18.68 -2.13 8.05
C PRO A 163 -17.98 -1.22 9.07
N ASP A 164 -16.90 -0.57 8.68
CA ASP A 164 -16.33 0.53 9.46
C ASP A 164 -17.30 1.73 9.49
N GLY A 165 -17.04 2.68 10.40
CA GLY A 165 -17.82 3.93 10.46
C GLY A 165 -17.84 4.64 9.11
N ARG A 166 -19.00 5.18 8.74
CA ARG A 166 -19.20 5.90 7.46
C ARG A 166 -18.24 7.08 7.32
N LEU A 167 -17.86 7.36 6.08
CA LEU A 167 -17.09 8.56 5.77
C LEU A 167 -17.89 9.81 6.12
N ALA A 168 -17.26 10.75 6.80
CA ALA A 168 -17.83 12.03 7.14
C ALA A 168 -16.72 13.09 7.17
N TYR A 169 -17.07 14.33 6.87
CA TYR A 169 -16.18 15.45 7.15
C TYR A 169 -16.16 15.74 8.66
N ASP A 170 -15.03 16.27 9.15
CA ASP A 170 -14.93 16.73 10.54
C ASP A 170 -16.04 17.74 10.87
N ALA A 171 -16.46 17.78 12.13
CA ALA A 171 -17.53 18.69 12.59
C ALA A 171 -17.20 20.17 12.36
N ALA A 172 -15.93 20.55 12.31
CA ALA A 172 -15.48 21.90 12.01
C ALA A 172 -15.28 22.20 10.52
N ASP A 173 -15.40 21.17 9.63
CA ASP A 173 -15.23 21.35 8.19
C ASP A 173 -16.45 22.04 7.57
N MET A 174 -16.19 22.94 6.59
CA MET A 174 -17.26 23.64 5.83
C MET A 174 -18.17 22.68 5.04
N ASN A 175 -17.77 21.43 4.85
CA ASN A 175 -18.54 20.39 4.18
C ASN A 175 -19.26 19.45 5.16
N THR A 176 -19.26 19.75 6.47
CA THR A 176 -19.99 18.96 7.48
C THR A 176 -21.41 18.65 7.02
N GLY A 177 -21.83 17.40 7.19
CA GLY A 177 -23.14 16.92 6.74
C GLY A 177 -23.18 16.45 5.27
N LYS A 178 -22.09 16.63 4.50
CA LYS A 178 -21.94 16.03 3.17
C LYS A 178 -21.17 14.71 3.27
N VAL A 179 -21.33 13.85 2.27
CA VAL A 179 -20.50 12.66 2.09
C VAL A 179 -19.23 13.06 1.35
N PRO A 180 -18.03 12.70 1.83
CA PRO A 180 -16.77 12.88 1.08
C PRO A 180 -16.83 12.14 -0.26
N ARG A 181 -16.33 12.79 -1.33
CA ARG A 181 -16.31 12.26 -2.70
C ARG A 181 -14.92 12.37 -3.28
#